data_772cfbfa9a165be4f6555b1590111ef2
#
_entry.id   772cfbfa9a165be4f6555b1590111ef2
#
_cell.length_a   1.000
_cell.length_b   1.000
_cell.length_c   1.000
_cell.angle_alpha   90.00
_cell.angle_beta   90.00
_cell.angle_gamma   90.00
#
_symmetry.space_group_name_H-M   'P 1'
#
loop_
_entity.id
_entity.type
_entity.pdbx_description
1 polymer ?
#
loop_
_entity_poly.entity_id
_entity_poly.type
_entity_poly.pdbx_seq_one_letter_code
_entity_poly.pdbx_strand_id
1 'polypeptide(L)'
;MEQKKKESILMKDGVSYLVPFILITSCFALWGFANDITNPMVKAFSKIFRMSSTDGALVQVAFYGGYFAMAFPAAIFIRRFSYKAGVLLGLGLYAFGAFLFYPAKMMGEYYPFLLAYFILTCGLSFLETSSNPYILSMGTEETATRRLNLAQSFNPMGSLLGMYVAMNFIQAKLNPLDTTGRANLSASEFEAIKEYDLSVLINPYLIIGLVILTIFFVILFTKMPKNSEKDNKINFVPTLRHIFRMPHYREGVFTQFFYVGAQIMCWTFIIQYGTRILMQEGMAEIDAEVTSQKFNIVAMVLFCCSRFICTFILRFFNAGQLLMILAIAGGCFTAGVIALHNIWGLYCLVAVSACMSLMFPTIYGIALRGLGDDAKFGAAGLIMAILGGSVLPPLQASIIDMHTVFGMPSTNASFILPFICFVVIAIYGYRTKLRSIGKLLG
;
A
#
# COMPACT_ATOMS: atom_id res chain seq x y z
N MET A 1 -1.85 -17.26 -42.33
CA MET A 1 -2.11 -16.64 -41.04
C MET A 1 -1.73 -17.63 -39.95
N GLU A 2 -0.48 -17.62 -39.46
CA GLU A 2 -0.07 -18.45 -38.34
C GLU A 2 -0.81 -17.99 -37.10
N GLN A 3 -1.61 -18.88 -36.50
CA GLN A 3 -2.16 -18.68 -35.16
C GLN A 3 -0.98 -18.58 -34.19
N LYS A 4 -0.57 -17.34 -33.81
CA LYS A 4 0.34 -17.12 -32.69
C LYS A 4 -0.23 -17.85 -31.49
N LYS A 5 0.34 -18.99 -31.14
CA LYS A 5 0.03 -19.74 -29.92
C LYS A 5 0.06 -18.73 -28.76
N LYS A 6 -1.08 -18.50 -28.12
CA LYS A 6 -1.16 -17.62 -26.94
C LYS A 6 -0.19 -18.18 -25.89
N GLU A 7 0.99 -17.58 -25.78
CA GLU A 7 1.93 -17.97 -24.74
C GLU A 7 1.31 -17.75 -23.34
N SER A 8 1.64 -18.61 -22.42
CA SER A 8 1.22 -18.50 -21.03
C SER A 8 1.72 -17.16 -20.45
N ILE A 9 0.96 -16.58 -19.49
CA ILE A 9 1.31 -15.33 -18.80
C ILE A 9 2.74 -15.33 -18.22
N LEU A 10 3.26 -16.51 -17.89
CA LEU A 10 4.54 -16.75 -17.23
C LEU A 10 5.55 -17.47 -18.14
N MET A 11 5.38 -17.42 -19.44
CA MET A 11 6.33 -17.94 -20.42
C MET A 11 6.77 -16.84 -21.37
N LYS A 12 8.06 -16.80 -21.70
CA LYS A 12 8.64 -15.95 -22.73
C LYS A 12 9.79 -16.69 -23.37
N ASP A 13 9.80 -16.77 -24.69
CA ASP A 13 10.85 -17.41 -25.48
C ASP A 13 11.15 -18.86 -25.01
N GLY A 14 10.11 -19.62 -24.63
CA GLY A 14 10.25 -21.01 -24.14
C GLY A 14 10.73 -21.14 -22.69
N VAL A 15 11.02 -20.03 -22.00
CA VAL A 15 11.46 -20.03 -20.59
C VAL A 15 10.27 -19.83 -19.66
N SER A 16 10.15 -20.70 -18.64
CA SER A 16 9.13 -20.57 -17.59
C SER A 16 9.63 -19.67 -16.44
N TYR A 17 8.82 -18.68 -16.08
CA TYR A 17 9.05 -17.77 -14.97
C TYR A 17 8.22 -18.10 -13.73
N LEU A 18 7.64 -19.31 -13.66
CA LEU A 18 6.71 -19.68 -12.58
C LEU A 18 7.36 -19.59 -11.19
N VAL A 19 8.54 -20.19 -11.00
CA VAL A 19 9.22 -20.19 -9.69
C VAL A 19 9.63 -18.78 -9.27
N PRO A 20 10.35 -17.99 -10.12
CA PRO A 20 10.62 -16.58 -9.81
C PRO A 20 9.35 -15.78 -9.49
N PHE A 21 8.28 -15.99 -10.26
CA PHE A 21 7.02 -15.29 -10.04
C PHE A 21 6.42 -15.60 -8.67
N ILE A 22 6.37 -16.86 -8.24
CA ILE A 22 5.84 -17.27 -6.93
C ILE A 22 6.68 -16.64 -5.80
N LEU A 23 8.01 -16.70 -5.90
CA LEU A 23 8.90 -16.15 -4.88
C LEU A 23 8.78 -14.62 -4.76
N ILE A 24 8.72 -13.90 -5.87
CA ILE A 24 8.54 -12.45 -5.83
C ILE A 24 7.11 -12.10 -5.37
N THR A 25 6.11 -12.89 -5.75
CA THR A 25 4.73 -12.71 -5.31
C THR A 25 4.59 -12.86 -3.80
N SER A 26 5.33 -13.76 -3.16
CA SER A 26 5.31 -13.89 -1.69
C SER A 26 5.79 -12.61 -0.98
N CYS A 27 6.72 -11.86 -1.59
CA CYS A 27 7.15 -10.56 -1.05
C CYS A 27 6.00 -9.54 -0.99
N PHE A 28 5.03 -9.60 -1.92
CA PHE A 28 3.87 -8.69 -1.88
C PHE A 28 2.98 -8.95 -0.66
N ALA A 29 2.81 -10.19 -0.26
CA ALA A 29 2.11 -10.52 0.97
C ALA A 29 2.86 -10.02 2.22
N LEU A 30 4.19 -10.14 2.23
CA LEU A 30 5.02 -9.66 3.35
C LEU A 30 4.90 -8.16 3.56
N TRP A 31 4.92 -7.37 2.50
CA TRP A 31 4.80 -5.92 2.72
C TRP A 31 3.37 -5.47 3.01
N GLY A 32 2.33 -6.15 2.47
CA GLY A 32 0.96 -5.94 2.91
C GLY A 32 0.81 -6.18 4.41
N PHE A 33 1.39 -7.27 4.92
CA PHE A 33 1.46 -7.57 6.34
C PHE A 33 2.11 -6.44 7.14
N ALA A 34 3.27 -5.94 6.69
CA ALA A 34 4.00 -4.87 7.37
C ALA A 34 3.20 -3.56 7.46
N ASN A 35 2.49 -3.21 6.39
CA ASN A 35 1.67 -1.99 6.37
C ASN A 35 0.58 -2.03 7.45
N ASP A 36 -0.16 -3.14 7.52
CA ASP A 36 -1.36 -3.18 8.34
C ASP A 36 -1.12 -3.64 9.79
N ILE A 37 -0.01 -4.32 10.07
CA ILE A 37 0.41 -4.53 11.47
C ILE A 37 0.90 -3.23 12.11
N THR A 38 1.43 -2.28 11.31
CA THR A 38 1.98 -1.00 11.80
C THR A 38 0.90 0.01 12.17
N ASN A 39 -0.24 0.02 11.48
CA ASN A 39 -1.30 1.00 11.72
C ASN A 39 -1.78 1.08 13.18
N PRO A 40 -2.07 -0.03 13.88
CA PRO A 40 -2.48 0.00 15.29
C PRO A 40 -1.37 0.41 16.25
N MET A 41 -0.11 0.41 15.79
CA MET A 41 1.05 0.69 16.66
C MET A 41 1.11 2.13 17.13
N VAL A 42 0.56 3.09 16.37
CA VAL A 42 0.42 4.49 16.82
C VAL A 42 -0.25 4.55 18.19
N LYS A 43 -1.42 3.91 18.29
CA LYS A 43 -2.18 3.87 19.55
C LYS A 43 -1.48 3.04 20.64
N ALA A 44 -0.86 1.92 20.27
CA ALA A 44 -0.12 1.07 21.20
C ALA A 44 1.06 1.81 21.83
N PHE A 45 1.90 2.46 21.04
CA PHE A 45 3.05 3.23 21.55
C PHE A 45 2.62 4.43 22.38
N SER A 46 1.58 5.18 21.97
CA SER A 46 1.05 6.28 22.77
C SER A 46 0.65 5.81 24.16
N LYS A 47 0.05 4.63 24.26
CA LYS A 47 -0.37 4.00 25.52
C LYS A 47 0.83 3.48 26.33
N ILE A 48 1.79 2.78 25.70
CA ILE A 48 2.95 2.17 26.35
C ILE A 48 3.88 3.24 26.94
N PHE A 49 4.12 4.32 26.21
CA PHE A 49 5.06 5.38 26.58
C PHE A 49 4.41 6.62 27.20
N ARG A 50 3.09 6.60 27.48
CA ARG A 50 2.32 7.75 28.00
C ARG A 50 2.52 9.01 27.18
N MET A 51 2.46 8.89 25.86
CA MET A 51 2.68 10.00 24.93
C MET A 51 1.36 10.49 24.34
N SER A 52 1.39 11.71 23.78
CA SER A 52 0.30 12.21 22.96
C SER A 52 0.07 11.34 21.70
N SER A 53 -1.13 11.37 21.15
CA SER A 53 -1.40 10.72 19.86
C SER A 53 -0.52 11.27 18.73
N THR A 54 -0.16 12.54 18.81
CA THR A 54 0.73 13.20 17.83
C THR A 54 2.14 12.61 17.89
N ASP A 55 2.69 12.41 19.10
CA ASP A 55 4.00 11.78 19.26
C ASP A 55 3.97 10.32 18.82
N GLY A 56 2.91 9.59 19.16
CA GLY A 56 2.69 8.22 18.68
C GLY A 56 2.63 8.10 17.16
N ALA A 57 2.14 9.14 16.47
CA ALA A 57 2.08 9.19 15.01
C ALA A 57 3.45 9.29 14.33
N LEU A 58 4.54 9.58 15.06
CA LEU A 58 5.91 9.54 14.53
C LEU A 58 6.29 8.16 13.97
N VAL A 59 5.62 7.08 14.42
CA VAL A 59 5.75 5.75 13.80
C VAL A 59 5.39 5.79 12.31
N GLN A 60 4.31 6.47 11.94
CA GLN A 60 3.93 6.62 10.55
C GLN A 60 4.91 7.50 9.76
N VAL A 61 5.45 8.54 10.40
CA VAL A 61 6.49 9.37 9.79
C VAL A 61 7.76 8.56 9.52
N ALA A 62 8.19 7.73 10.46
CA ALA A 62 9.32 6.82 10.28
C ALA A 62 9.03 5.81 9.17
N PHE A 63 7.82 5.24 9.15
CA PHE A 63 7.39 4.26 8.16
C PHE A 63 7.37 4.85 6.74
N TYR A 64 6.64 5.92 6.49
CA TYR A 64 6.56 6.55 5.15
C TYR A 64 7.84 7.28 4.77
N GLY A 65 8.60 7.78 5.76
CA GLY A 65 9.90 8.40 5.56
C GLY A 65 10.93 7.43 4.96
N GLY A 66 10.93 6.17 5.40
CA GLY A 66 11.77 5.12 4.83
C GLY A 66 11.46 4.84 3.35
N TYR A 67 10.16 4.79 2.99
CA TYR A 67 9.74 4.66 1.60
C TYR A 67 10.25 5.81 0.73
N PHE A 68 10.03 7.03 1.17
CA PHE A 68 10.42 8.22 0.42
C PHE A 68 11.94 8.32 0.27
N ALA A 69 12.68 8.14 1.37
CA ALA A 69 14.13 8.29 1.39
C ALA A 69 14.84 7.26 0.51
N MET A 70 14.33 6.01 0.45
CA MET A 70 15.03 4.92 -0.23
C MET A 70 14.53 4.63 -1.65
N ALA A 71 13.48 5.26 -2.16
CA ALA A 71 12.95 4.99 -3.50
C ALA A 71 14.00 5.22 -4.60
N PHE A 72 14.69 6.35 -4.63
CA PHE A 72 15.76 6.62 -5.60
C PHE A 72 17.05 5.84 -5.35
N PRO A 73 17.59 5.76 -4.10
CA PRO A 73 18.71 4.89 -3.81
C PRO A 73 18.49 3.44 -4.24
N ALA A 74 17.28 2.91 -4.03
CA ALA A 74 16.91 1.57 -4.49
C ALA A 74 16.96 1.44 -6.01
N ALA A 75 16.42 2.39 -6.76
CA ALA A 75 16.46 2.38 -8.22
C ALA A 75 17.90 2.42 -8.77
N ILE A 76 18.77 3.25 -8.18
CA ILE A 76 20.19 3.33 -8.53
C ILE A 76 20.87 1.99 -8.27
N PHE A 77 20.63 1.40 -7.09
CA PHE A 77 21.19 0.12 -6.71
C PHE A 77 20.76 -1.01 -7.67
N ILE A 78 19.46 -1.10 -7.96
CA ILE A 78 18.88 -2.12 -8.85
C ILE A 78 19.46 -1.98 -10.27
N ARG A 79 19.65 -0.76 -10.74
CA ARG A 79 20.25 -0.52 -12.06
C ARG A 79 21.71 -0.95 -12.12
N ARG A 80 22.46 -0.74 -11.03
CA ARG A 80 23.88 -1.11 -10.97
C ARG A 80 24.09 -2.62 -10.81
N PHE A 81 23.23 -3.30 -10.08
CA PHE A 81 23.41 -4.72 -9.75
C PHE A 81 22.39 -5.61 -10.46
N SER A 82 21.17 -5.72 -9.97
CA SER A 82 20.07 -6.47 -10.60
C SER A 82 18.78 -6.35 -9.77
N TYR A 83 17.65 -6.78 -10.34
CA TYR A 83 16.39 -6.91 -9.59
C TYR A 83 16.52 -7.89 -8.42
N LYS A 84 17.18 -9.06 -8.64
CA LYS A 84 17.42 -10.04 -7.58
C LYS A 84 18.22 -9.44 -6.43
N ALA A 85 19.27 -8.69 -6.72
CA ALA A 85 20.09 -8.03 -5.68
C ALA A 85 19.25 -6.99 -4.90
N GLY A 86 18.38 -6.22 -5.59
CA GLY A 86 17.47 -5.29 -4.96
C GLY A 86 16.47 -5.97 -4.03
N VAL A 87 15.88 -7.09 -4.46
CA VAL A 87 14.97 -7.89 -3.61
C VAL A 87 15.71 -8.45 -2.39
N LEU A 88 16.91 -9.00 -2.56
CA LEU A 88 17.71 -9.53 -1.45
C LEU A 88 18.10 -8.45 -0.45
N LEU A 89 18.55 -7.28 -0.92
CA LEU A 89 18.86 -6.15 -0.03
C LEU A 89 17.59 -5.68 0.70
N GLY A 90 16.46 -5.60 0.00
CA GLY A 90 15.18 -5.24 0.60
C GLY A 90 14.73 -6.20 1.69
N LEU A 91 14.77 -7.52 1.44
CA LEU A 91 14.47 -8.53 2.45
C LEU A 91 15.46 -8.51 3.62
N GLY A 92 16.75 -8.30 3.34
CA GLY A 92 17.79 -8.18 4.38
C GLY A 92 17.54 -7.00 5.31
N LEU A 93 17.26 -5.79 4.76
CA LEU A 93 16.94 -4.60 5.55
C LEU A 93 15.62 -4.77 6.31
N TYR A 94 14.61 -5.40 5.70
CA TYR A 94 13.35 -5.66 6.37
C TYR A 94 13.53 -6.61 7.56
N ALA A 95 14.22 -7.74 7.38
CA ALA A 95 14.51 -8.68 8.47
C ALA A 95 15.36 -8.01 9.56
N PHE A 96 16.39 -7.25 9.18
CA PHE A 96 17.24 -6.53 10.12
C PHE A 96 16.45 -5.51 10.93
N GLY A 97 15.60 -4.68 10.28
CA GLY A 97 14.71 -3.75 10.95
C GLY A 97 13.74 -4.45 11.91
N ALA A 98 13.18 -5.61 11.51
CA ALA A 98 12.32 -6.41 12.39
C ALA A 98 13.07 -6.95 13.62
N PHE A 99 14.31 -7.38 13.49
CA PHE A 99 15.13 -7.83 14.63
C PHE A 99 15.59 -6.69 15.52
N LEU A 100 15.71 -5.46 15.03
CA LEU A 100 16.05 -4.28 15.85
C LEU A 100 14.98 -3.95 16.89
N PHE A 101 13.75 -4.48 16.77
CA PHE A 101 12.73 -4.34 17.81
C PHE A 101 13.15 -4.98 19.12
N TYR A 102 14.00 -6.03 19.10
CA TYR A 102 14.49 -6.67 20.32
C TYR A 102 15.42 -5.77 21.12
N PRO A 103 16.55 -5.24 20.58
CA PRO A 103 17.37 -4.28 21.32
C PRO A 103 16.61 -2.98 21.65
N ALA A 104 15.68 -2.52 20.82
CA ALA A 104 14.81 -1.38 21.14
C ALA A 104 13.99 -1.61 22.42
N LYS A 105 13.44 -2.83 22.60
CA LYS A 105 12.79 -3.21 23.84
C LYS A 105 13.75 -3.14 25.03
N MET A 106 14.97 -3.66 24.88
CA MET A 106 15.96 -3.65 25.98
C MET A 106 16.34 -2.23 26.42
N MET A 107 16.32 -1.28 25.50
CA MET A 107 16.56 0.15 25.81
C MET A 107 15.35 0.79 26.51
N GLY A 108 14.14 0.25 26.30
CA GLY A 108 12.92 0.74 26.93
C GLY A 108 12.49 2.15 26.51
N GLU A 109 13.04 2.67 25.41
CA GLU A 109 12.79 4.00 24.88
C GLU A 109 12.04 3.96 23.56
N TYR A 110 11.36 5.04 23.19
CA TYR A 110 10.53 5.09 21.98
C TYR A 110 11.35 5.25 20.69
N TYR A 111 12.36 6.10 20.69
CA TYR A 111 13.13 6.44 19.47
C TYR A 111 13.83 5.26 18.81
N PRO A 112 14.36 4.26 19.53
CA PRO A 112 14.91 3.05 18.91
C PRO A 112 13.89 2.27 18.08
N PHE A 113 12.59 2.27 18.47
CA PHE A 113 11.52 1.67 17.67
C PHE A 113 11.27 2.45 16.39
N LEU A 114 11.34 3.78 16.41
CA LEU A 114 11.23 4.59 15.20
C LEU A 114 12.36 4.28 14.21
N LEU A 115 13.58 4.10 14.71
CA LEU A 115 14.73 3.70 13.90
C LEU A 115 14.52 2.31 13.29
N ALA A 116 14.01 1.35 14.08
CA ALA A 116 13.70 0.01 13.63
C ALA A 116 12.65 0.04 12.50
N TYR A 117 11.58 0.81 12.66
CA TYR A 117 10.57 1.03 11.61
C TYR A 117 11.16 1.67 10.36
N PHE A 118 11.96 2.71 10.51
CA PHE A 118 12.60 3.39 9.39
C PHE A 118 13.46 2.42 8.57
N ILE A 119 14.30 1.62 9.22
CA ILE A 119 15.16 0.63 8.55
C ILE A 119 14.31 -0.47 7.89
N LEU A 120 13.28 -0.95 8.58
CA LEU A 120 12.34 -1.93 8.04
C LEU A 120 11.71 -1.42 6.74
N THR A 121 11.24 -0.18 6.73
CA THR A 121 10.58 0.41 5.56
C THR A 121 11.54 0.84 4.46
N CYS A 122 12.80 1.14 4.78
CA CYS A 122 13.86 1.19 3.79
C CYS A 122 13.93 -0.12 3.00
N GLY A 123 13.84 -1.28 3.68
CA GLY A 123 13.76 -2.58 3.04
C GLY A 123 12.53 -2.75 2.16
N LEU A 124 11.37 -2.31 2.62
CA LEU A 124 10.12 -2.34 1.83
C LEU A 124 10.23 -1.48 0.56
N SER A 125 10.86 -0.31 0.64
CA SER A 125 11.09 0.55 -0.52
C SER A 125 11.95 -0.14 -1.58
N PHE A 126 13.01 -0.85 -1.17
CA PHE A 126 13.81 -1.69 -2.07
C PHE A 126 12.99 -2.82 -2.68
N LEU A 127 12.16 -3.50 -1.90
CA LEU A 127 11.28 -4.57 -2.39
C LEU A 127 10.29 -4.07 -3.43
N GLU A 128 9.59 -2.98 -3.16
CA GLU A 128 8.61 -2.43 -4.11
C GLU A 128 9.26 -1.91 -5.38
N THR A 129 10.38 -1.19 -5.25
CA THR A 129 11.10 -0.63 -6.41
C THR A 129 11.68 -1.73 -7.29
N SER A 130 12.05 -2.91 -6.73
CA SER A 130 12.58 -4.02 -7.50
C SER A 130 11.54 -5.02 -7.97
N SER A 131 10.60 -5.42 -7.10
CA SER A 131 9.65 -6.52 -7.40
C SER A 131 8.63 -6.15 -8.46
N ASN A 132 8.09 -4.93 -8.43
CA ASN A 132 7.09 -4.49 -9.40
C ASN A 132 7.61 -4.53 -10.85
N PRO A 133 8.73 -3.86 -11.21
CA PRO A 133 9.24 -3.93 -12.58
C PRO A 133 9.81 -5.32 -12.91
N TYR A 134 10.28 -6.08 -11.92
CA TYR A 134 10.73 -7.45 -12.15
C TYR A 134 9.56 -8.35 -12.59
N ILE A 135 8.40 -8.28 -11.92
CA ILE A 135 7.18 -8.98 -12.34
C ILE A 135 6.75 -8.55 -13.76
N LEU A 136 6.81 -7.26 -14.09
CA LEU A 136 6.49 -6.78 -15.43
C LEU A 136 7.39 -7.39 -16.49
N SER A 137 8.65 -7.70 -16.17
CA SER A 137 9.63 -8.27 -17.10
C SER A 137 9.54 -9.79 -17.27
N MET A 138 8.79 -10.52 -16.41
CA MET A 138 8.67 -11.99 -16.42
C MET A 138 7.69 -12.52 -17.47
N GLY A 139 7.76 -12.07 -18.71
CA GLY A 139 6.90 -12.51 -19.80
C GLY A 139 6.71 -11.45 -20.87
N THR A 140 5.68 -11.60 -21.71
CA THR A 140 5.38 -10.65 -22.79
C THR A 140 4.85 -9.31 -22.24
N GLU A 141 5.09 -8.22 -22.97
CA GLU A 141 4.61 -6.89 -22.59
C GLU A 141 3.08 -6.78 -22.60
N GLU A 142 2.43 -7.51 -23.50
CA GLU A 142 0.97 -7.55 -23.62
C GLU A 142 0.28 -8.03 -22.34
N THR A 143 0.89 -8.97 -21.62
CA THR A 143 0.36 -9.55 -20.37
C THR A 143 0.96 -8.92 -19.10
N ALA A 144 1.87 -7.98 -19.23
CA ALA A 144 2.66 -7.43 -18.11
C ALA A 144 1.78 -6.84 -16.99
N THR A 145 0.82 -5.95 -17.34
CA THR A 145 -0.09 -5.34 -16.36
C THR A 145 -0.96 -6.37 -15.66
N ARG A 146 -1.46 -7.39 -16.38
CA ARG A 146 -2.25 -8.47 -15.80
C ARG A 146 -1.41 -9.31 -14.84
N ARG A 147 -0.16 -9.59 -15.20
CA ARG A 147 0.81 -10.33 -14.36
C ARG A 147 1.12 -9.60 -13.08
N LEU A 148 1.32 -8.27 -13.15
CA LEU A 148 1.53 -7.43 -11.97
C LEU A 148 0.29 -7.40 -11.07
N ASN A 149 -0.92 -7.26 -11.64
CA ASN A 149 -2.17 -7.31 -10.89
C ASN A 149 -2.34 -8.65 -10.15
N LEU A 150 -2.01 -9.78 -10.81
CA LEU A 150 -2.04 -11.10 -10.19
C LEU A 150 -1.07 -11.18 -8.99
N ALA A 151 0.18 -10.76 -9.16
CA ALA A 151 1.16 -10.77 -8.08
C ALA A 151 0.72 -9.87 -6.91
N GLN A 152 0.28 -8.67 -7.21
CA GLN A 152 -0.20 -7.73 -6.20
C GLN A 152 -1.53 -8.12 -5.54
N SER A 153 -2.26 -9.11 -6.06
CA SER A 153 -3.46 -9.64 -5.39
C SER A 153 -3.14 -10.31 -4.06
N PHE A 154 -1.89 -10.71 -3.84
CA PHE A 154 -1.43 -11.27 -2.58
C PHE A 154 -1.11 -10.22 -1.50
N ASN A 155 -0.92 -8.96 -1.88
CA ASN A 155 -0.69 -7.88 -0.92
C ASN A 155 -1.86 -7.69 0.06
N PRO A 156 -3.14 -7.54 -0.37
CA PRO A 156 -4.26 -7.44 0.58
C PRO A 156 -4.46 -8.69 1.43
N MET A 157 -4.04 -9.86 0.96
CA MET A 157 -4.07 -11.07 1.81
C MET A 157 -3.08 -10.94 2.97
N GLY A 158 -1.87 -10.42 2.69
CA GLY A 158 -0.91 -10.08 3.72
C GLY A 158 -1.44 -9.01 4.68
N SER A 159 -2.10 -7.97 4.16
CA SER A 159 -2.76 -6.92 4.95
C SER A 159 -3.79 -7.48 5.92
N LEU A 160 -4.69 -8.33 5.45
CA LEU A 160 -5.69 -8.99 6.31
C LEU A 160 -5.05 -9.84 7.41
N LEU A 161 -3.96 -10.57 7.08
CA LEU A 161 -3.19 -11.32 8.06
C LEU A 161 -2.51 -10.39 9.07
N GLY A 162 -1.94 -9.27 8.62
CA GLY A 162 -1.33 -8.25 9.48
C GLY A 162 -2.33 -7.65 10.46
N MET A 163 -3.52 -7.28 9.99
CA MET A 163 -4.62 -6.80 10.84
C MET A 163 -5.05 -7.87 11.86
N TYR A 164 -5.21 -9.11 11.43
CA TYR A 164 -5.58 -10.22 12.32
C TYR A 164 -4.54 -10.43 13.42
N VAL A 165 -3.25 -10.41 13.07
CA VAL A 165 -2.15 -10.55 14.03
C VAL A 165 -2.12 -9.35 14.98
N ALA A 166 -2.27 -8.12 14.48
CA ALA A 166 -2.30 -6.92 15.30
C ALA A 166 -3.45 -6.95 16.33
N MET A 167 -4.64 -7.36 15.90
CA MET A 167 -5.82 -7.43 16.79
C MET A 167 -5.68 -8.51 17.85
N ASN A 168 -5.31 -9.75 17.46
CA ASN A 168 -5.40 -10.90 18.36
C ASN A 168 -4.12 -11.17 19.15
N PHE A 169 -2.96 -10.79 18.63
CA PHE A 169 -1.67 -11.08 19.25
C PHE A 169 -0.98 -9.85 19.84
N ILE A 170 -1.42 -8.64 19.49
CA ILE A 170 -0.91 -7.41 20.08
C ILE A 170 -2.02 -6.74 20.89
N GLN A 171 -3.02 -6.13 20.25
CA GLN A 171 -4.03 -5.32 20.94
C GLN A 171 -4.79 -6.06 22.03
N ALA A 172 -5.23 -7.30 21.76
CA ALA A 172 -5.96 -8.13 22.73
C ALA A 172 -5.12 -8.56 23.94
N LYS A 173 -3.79 -8.52 23.82
CA LYS A 173 -2.86 -8.94 24.89
C LYS A 173 -2.21 -7.76 25.62
N LEU A 174 -2.33 -6.54 25.12
CA LEU A 174 -1.86 -5.36 25.84
C LEU A 174 -2.65 -5.18 27.14
N ASN A 175 -1.98 -4.65 28.16
CA ASN A 175 -2.63 -4.32 29.41
C ASN A 175 -3.84 -3.39 29.16
N PRO A 176 -5.04 -3.68 29.72
CA PRO A 176 -6.28 -2.95 29.43
C PRO A 176 -6.29 -1.51 29.95
N LEU A 177 -5.45 -1.15 30.93
CA LEU A 177 -5.39 0.21 31.46
C LEU A 177 -5.15 1.23 30.34
N ASP A 178 -5.97 2.25 30.30
CA ASP A 178 -5.82 3.38 29.41
C ASP A 178 -4.67 4.32 29.83
N THR A 179 -4.41 5.37 29.07
CA THR A 179 -3.36 6.33 29.38
C THR A 179 -3.56 7.01 30.73
N THR A 180 -4.82 7.29 31.11
CA THR A 180 -5.19 7.93 32.37
C THR A 180 -4.98 6.95 33.55
N GLY A 181 -5.41 5.71 33.42
CA GLY A 181 -5.17 4.66 34.40
C GLY A 181 -3.69 4.39 34.64
N ARG A 182 -2.88 4.41 33.57
CA ARG A 182 -1.43 4.26 33.66
C ARG A 182 -0.74 5.45 34.31
N ALA A 183 -1.31 6.66 34.21
CA ALA A 183 -0.75 7.86 34.87
C ALA A 183 -0.81 7.76 36.41
N ASN A 184 -1.77 7.01 36.94
CA ASN A 184 -1.97 6.84 38.38
C ASN A 184 -1.17 5.69 39.02
N LEU A 185 -0.41 4.94 38.21
CA LEU A 185 0.43 3.82 38.70
C LEU A 185 1.73 4.33 39.36
N SER A 186 2.22 3.57 40.31
CA SER A 186 3.58 3.75 40.81
C SER A 186 4.62 3.52 39.71
N ALA A 187 5.82 4.06 39.86
CA ALA A 187 6.88 3.91 38.87
C ALA A 187 7.24 2.44 38.60
N SER A 188 7.25 1.61 39.64
CA SER A 188 7.56 0.17 39.53
C SER A 188 6.46 -0.62 38.82
N GLU A 189 5.18 -0.34 39.11
CA GLU A 189 4.05 -0.97 38.44
C GLU A 189 3.96 -0.58 36.97
N PHE A 190 4.20 0.70 36.68
CA PHE A 190 4.23 1.18 35.30
C PHE A 190 5.35 0.51 34.49
N GLU A 191 6.57 0.41 35.01
CA GLU A 191 7.69 -0.19 34.30
C GLU A 191 7.45 -1.69 34.06
N ALA A 192 6.85 -2.43 35.01
CA ALA A 192 6.49 -3.82 34.82
C ALA A 192 5.44 -4.02 33.69
N ILE A 193 4.40 -3.16 33.66
CA ILE A 193 3.38 -3.19 32.59
C ILE A 193 4.00 -2.82 31.25
N LYS A 194 4.85 -1.81 31.20
CA LYS A 194 5.54 -1.37 29.99
C LYS A 194 6.42 -2.49 29.43
N GLU A 195 7.21 -3.16 30.27
CA GLU A 195 8.05 -4.28 29.85
C GLU A 195 7.24 -5.44 29.28
N TYR A 196 6.12 -5.78 29.93
CA TYR A 196 5.18 -6.79 29.43
C TYR A 196 4.60 -6.39 28.08
N ASP A 197 4.06 -5.18 27.95
CA ASP A 197 3.44 -4.70 26.73
C ASP A 197 4.45 -4.61 25.57
N LEU A 198 5.68 -4.18 25.84
CA LEU A 198 6.76 -4.20 24.83
C LEU A 198 7.09 -5.64 24.40
N SER A 199 7.06 -6.61 25.33
CA SER A 199 7.26 -8.03 24.99
C SER A 199 6.16 -8.56 24.06
N VAL A 200 4.91 -8.22 24.36
CA VAL A 200 3.76 -8.56 23.50
C VAL A 200 3.92 -7.95 22.10
N LEU A 201 4.33 -6.68 22.04
CA LEU A 201 4.45 -5.92 20.79
C LEU A 201 5.54 -6.48 19.89
N ILE A 202 6.72 -6.83 20.41
CA ILE A 202 7.86 -7.24 19.56
C ILE A 202 7.75 -8.65 19.00
N ASN A 203 7.03 -9.57 19.69
CA ASN A 203 6.98 -10.98 19.28
C ASN A 203 6.53 -11.21 17.84
N PRO A 204 5.45 -10.57 17.33
CA PRO A 204 5.05 -10.70 15.93
C PRO A 204 6.13 -10.20 14.96
N TYR A 205 6.88 -9.13 15.31
CA TYR A 205 7.95 -8.60 14.46
C TYR A 205 9.15 -9.55 14.39
N LEU A 206 9.51 -10.20 15.49
CA LEU A 206 10.57 -11.21 15.49
C LEU A 206 10.18 -12.43 14.65
N ILE A 207 8.94 -12.89 14.75
CA ILE A 207 8.44 -14.03 13.97
C ILE A 207 8.45 -13.69 12.47
N ILE A 208 7.93 -12.53 12.08
CA ILE A 208 7.95 -12.12 10.66
C ILE A 208 9.39 -11.93 10.17
N GLY A 209 10.28 -11.42 11.01
CA GLY A 209 11.71 -11.30 10.71
C GLY A 209 12.34 -12.66 10.35
N LEU A 210 12.02 -13.74 11.07
CA LEU A 210 12.46 -15.11 10.75
C LEU A 210 11.86 -15.62 9.44
N VAL A 211 10.56 -15.35 9.19
CA VAL A 211 9.92 -15.72 7.92
C VAL A 211 10.59 -15.02 6.74
N ILE A 212 10.86 -13.72 6.87
CA ILE A 212 11.53 -12.92 5.84
C ILE A 212 12.94 -13.43 5.58
N LEU A 213 13.69 -13.76 6.64
CA LEU A 213 15.03 -14.31 6.54
C LEU A 213 15.02 -15.68 5.83
N THR A 214 14.01 -16.50 6.08
CA THR A 214 13.82 -17.77 5.37
C THR A 214 13.60 -17.53 3.86
N ILE A 215 12.71 -16.59 3.50
CA ILE A 215 12.47 -16.24 2.09
C ILE A 215 13.71 -15.61 1.45
N PHE A 216 14.48 -14.82 2.18
CA PHE A 216 15.77 -14.28 1.74
C PHE A 216 16.71 -15.40 1.30
N PHE A 217 16.91 -16.42 2.13
CA PHE A 217 17.78 -17.56 1.78
C PHE A 217 17.24 -18.37 0.62
N VAL A 218 15.92 -18.60 0.56
CA VAL A 218 15.31 -19.31 -0.58
C VAL A 218 15.59 -18.55 -1.88
N ILE A 219 15.38 -17.23 -1.92
CA ILE A 219 15.65 -16.40 -3.10
C ILE A 219 17.15 -16.34 -3.40
N LEU A 220 18.01 -16.27 -2.39
CA LEU A 220 19.48 -16.24 -2.54
C LEU A 220 19.96 -17.46 -3.33
N PHE A 221 19.52 -18.66 -2.97
CA PHE A 221 19.96 -19.91 -3.60
C PHE A 221 19.17 -20.26 -4.87
N THR A 222 18.03 -19.63 -5.14
CA THR A 222 17.26 -19.88 -6.36
C THR A 222 17.89 -19.16 -7.55
N LYS A 223 18.06 -19.89 -8.67
CA LYS A 223 18.46 -19.28 -9.94
C LYS A 223 17.31 -18.42 -10.47
N MET A 224 17.52 -17.13 -10.50
CA MET A 224 16.57 -16.17 -11.05
C MET A 224 17.01 -15.73 -12.45
N PRO A 225 16.08 -15.53 -13.39
CA PRO A 225 16.42 -15.04 -14.72
C PRO A 225 17.13 -13.68 -14.63
N LYS A 226 18.25 -13.56 -15.31
CA LYS A 226 18.93 -12.28 -15.48
C LYS A 226 18.22 -11.53 -16.60
N ASN A 227 17.68 -10.36 -16.31
CA ASN A 227 17.34 -9.44 -17.38
C ASN A 227 18.64 -8.95 -18.02
N SER A 228 18.69 -8.96 -19.34
CA SER A 228 19.88 -8.57 -20.11
C SER A 228 20.35 -7.17 -19.70
N GLU A 229 21.44 -7.14 -18.94
CA GLU A 229 22.11 -5.91 -18.57
C GLU A 229 22.87 -5.41 -19.79
N LYS A 230 22.27 -4.50 -20.55
CA LYS A 230 22.98 -3.66 -21.51
C LYS A 230 23.33 -2.35 -20.83
N ASP A 231 24.63 -2.13 -20.75
CA ASP A 231 25.32 -0.87 -20.46
C ASP A 231 25.12 -0.22 -19.08
N ASN A 232 26.15 -0.33 -18.25
CA ASN A 232 26.21 0.16 -16.85
C ASN A 232 26.49 1.66 -16.70
N LYS A 233 26.36 2.50 -17.75
CA LYS A 233 26.53 3.94 -17.60
C LYS A 233 25.28 4.56 -16.98
N ILE A 234 25.36 4.89 -15.70
CA ILE A 234 24.29 5.56 -14.95
C ILE A 234 24.32 7.05 -15.33
N ASN A 235 23.51 7.44 -16.29
CA ASN A 235 23.23 8.83 -16.60
C ASN A 235 21.92 9.26 -15.91
N PHE A 236 21.98 9.47 -14.57
CA PHE A 236 20.80 9.70 -13.73
C PHE A 236 19.94 10.87 -14.23
N VAL A 237 20.54 12.06 -14.38
CA VAL A 237 19.79 13.29 -14.77
C VAL A 237 19.19 13.20 -16.18
N PRO A 238 19.92 12.75 -17.22
CA PRO A 238 19.35 12.54 -18.54
C PRO A 238 18.22 11.51 -18.55
N THR A 239 18.36 10.40 -17.81
CA THR A 239 17.33 9.36 -17.73
C THR A 239 16.06 9.91 -17.09
N LEU A 240 16.16 10.60 -15.95
CA LEU A 240 14.99 11.24 -15.32
C LEU A 240 14.32 12.24 -16.27
N ARG A 241 15.10 13.10 -16.93
CA ARG A 241 14.56 14.06 -17.90
C ARG A 241 13.84 13.35 -19.05
N HIS A 242 14.39 12.23 -19.53
CA HIS A 242 13.78 11.43 -20.59
C HIS A 242 12.43 10.84 -20.13
N ILE A 243 12.39 10.18 -18.98
CA ILE A 243 11.19 9.55 -18.41
C ILE A 243 10.09 10.61 -18.17
N PHE A 244 10.44 11.75 -17.55
CA PHE A 244 9.47 12.81 -17.28
C PHE A 244 9.00 13.57 -18.53
N ARG A 245 9.66 13.41 -19.67
CA ARG A 245 9.16 13.89 -20.98
C ARG A 245 8.07 13.00 -21.55
N MET A 246 7.98 11.74 -21.13
CA MET A 246 6.93 10.82 -21.57
C MET A 246 5.60 11.16 -20.91
N PRO A 247 4.55 11.59 -21.65
CA PRO A 247 3.29 12.03 -21.07
C PRO A 247 2.61 10.93 -20.25
N HIS A 248 2.62 9.68 -20.74
CA HIS A 248 1.97 8.55 -20.04
C HIS A 248 2.61 8.26 -18.69
N TYR A 249 3.94 8.42 -18.54
CA TYR A 249 4.64 8.24 -17.29
C TYR A 249 4.32 9.37 -16.30
N ARG A 250 4.47 10.62 -16.72
CA ARG A 250 4.20 11.80 -15.88
C ARG A 250 2.76 11.81 -15.37
N GLU A 251 1.80 11.56 -16.27
CA GLU A 251 0.38 11.43 -15.92
C GLU A 251 0.16 10.24 -14.98
N GLY A 252 0.88 9.13 -15.17
CA GLY A 252 0.82 7.95 -14.32
C GLY A 252 1.29 8.23 -12.90
N VAL A 253 2.44 8.91 -12.71
CA VAL A 253 2.96 9.29 -11.39
C VAL A 253 1.99 10.21 -10.66
N PHE A 254 1.45 11.21 -11.37
CA PHE A 254 0.44 12.13 -10.83
C PHE A 254 -0.82 11.39 -10.42
N THR A 255 -1.33 10.51 -11.27
CA THR A 255 -2.51 9.70 -10.99
C THR A 255 -2.30 8.75 -9.83
N GLN A 256 -1.10 8.17 -9.71
CA GLN A 256 -0.75 7.29 -8.59
C GLN A 256 -0.81 8.01 -7.25
N PHE A 257 -0.35 9.25 -7.19
CA PHE A 257 -0.45 10.09 -5.99
C PHE A 257 -1.92 10.29 -5.56
N PHE A 258 -2.79 10.64 -6.50
CA PHE A 258 -4.23 10.81 -6.20
C PHE A 258 -4.90 9.49 -5.86
N TYR A 259 -4.50 8.39 -6.52
CA TYR A 259 -5.06 7.07 -6.20
C TYR A 259 -4.74 6.64 -4.76
N VAL A 260 -3.46 6.73 -4.36
CA VAL A 260 -3.07 6.34 -2.99
C VAL A 260 -3.74 7.24 -1.97
N GLY A 261 -3.85 8.53 -2.25
CA GLY A 261 -4.61 9.45 -1.42
C GLY A 261 -6.07 9.05 -1.28
N ALA A 262 -6.76 8.75 -2.37
CA ALA A 262 -8.17 8.31 -2.33
C ALA A 262 -8.33 7.03 -1.51
N GLN A 263 -7.43 6.05 -1.70
CA GLN A 263 -7.45 4.79 -1.00
C GLN A 263 -7.34 4.98 0.52
N ILE A 264 -6.33 5.71 0.96
CA ILE A 264 -6.10 5.96 2.38
C ILE A 264 -7.23 6.81 2.98
N MET A 265 -7.69 7.84 2.29
CA MET A 265 -8.84 8.66 2.74
C MET A 265 -10.09 7.81 2.95
N CYS A 266 -10.46 6.96 2.00
CA CYS A 266 -11.65 6.12 2.12
C CYS A 266 -11.53 5.12 3.28
N TRP A 267 -10.37 4.50 3.49
CA TRP A 267 -10.20 3.49 4.52
C TRP A 267 -10.00 4.08 5.93
N THR A 268 -9.35 5.24 6.03
CA THR A 268 -9.17 5.90 7.33
C THR A 268 -10.49 6.42 7.88
N PHE A 269 -11.31 7.04 7.03
CA PHE A 269 -12.52 7.74 7.49
C PHE A 269 -13.80 6.90 7.42
N ILE A 270 -13.74 5.63 6.99
CA ILE A 270 -14.91 4.74 6.98
C ILE A 270 -15.49 4.53 8.40
N ILE A 271 -14.61 4.41 9.41
CA ILE A 271 -15.05 4.20 10.80
C ILE A 271 -15.76 5.45 11.30
N GLN A 272 -15.16 6.62 11.12
CA GLN A 272 -15.76 7.88 11.57
C GLN A 272 -17.07 8.19 10.84
N TYR A 273 -17.13 7.97 9.54
CA TYR A 273 -18.34 8.09 8.74
C TYR A 273 -19.45 7.14 9.21
N GLY A 274 -19.09 5.85 9.33
CA GLY A 274 -20.04 4.81 9.74
C GLY A 274 -20.57 5.01 11.15
N THR A 275 -19.70 5.32 12.12
CA THR A 275 -20.09 5.61 13.51
C THR A 275 -21.12 6.72 13.54
N ARG A 276 -20.88 7.79 12.81
CA ARG A 276 -21.84 8.91 12.75
C ARG A 276 -23.19 8.50 12.18
N ILE A 277 -23.21 7.77 11.06
CA ILE A 277 -24.46 7.32 10.43
C ILE A 277 -25.24 6.40 11.37
N LEU A 278 -24.56 5.42 12.01
CA LEU A 278 -25.20 4.46 12.91
C LEU A 278 -25.71 5.11 14.19
N MET A 279 -25.02 6.13 14.70
CA MET A 279 -25.51 6.94 15.82
C MET A 279 -26.77 7.73 15.46
N GLN A 280 -26.88 8.24 14.23
CA GLN A 280 -28.09 8.91 13.74
C GLN A 280 -29.29 7.95 13.63
N GLU A 281 -29.01 6.64 13.43
CA GLU A 281 -30.03 5.58 13.45
C GLU A 281 -30.36 5.08 14.86
N GLY A 282 -29.79 5.69 15.93
CA GLY A 282 -30.10 5.41 17.32
C GLY A 282 -29.19 4.38 17.99
N MET A 283 -28.07 3.99 17.36
CA MET A 283 -27.09 3.08 17.97
C MET A 283 -26.22 3.84 18.98
N ALA A 284 -25.86 3.18 20.10
CA ALA A 284 -24.90 3.73 21.06
C ALA A 284 -23.52 3.90 20.40
N GLU A 285 -22.76 4.93 20.78
CA GLU A 285 -21.49 5.29 20.15
C GLU A 285 -20.49 4.12 20.09
N ILE A 286 -20.33 3.38 21.19
CA ILE A 286 -19.42 2.23 21.28
C ILE A 286 -19.84 1.12 20.29
N ASP A 287 -21.13 0.81 20.22
CA ASP A 287 -21.65 -0.22 19.31
C ASP A 287 -21.55 0.22 17.85
N ALA A 288 -21.78 1.51 17.59
CA ALA A 288 -21.63 2.12 16.27
C ALA A 288 -20.18 2.08 15.79
N GLU A 289 -19.21 2.37 16.66
CA GLU A 289 -17.79 2.28 16.35
C GLU A 289 -17.38 0.84 16.02
N VAL A 290 -17.76 -0.12 16.86
CA VAL A 290 -17.48 -1.56 16.64
C VAL A 290 -18.11 -2.06 15.33
N THR A 291 -19.34 -1.61 15.05
CA THR A 291 -20.03 -2.00 13.82
C THR A 291 -19.37 -1.38 12.59
N SER A 292 -18.93 -0.12 12.68
CA SER A 292 -18.19 0.56 11.61
C SER A 292 -16.83 -0.10 11.31
N GLN A 293 -16.16 -0.61 12.34
CA GLN A 293 -14.95 -1.42 12.15
C GLN A 293 -15.23 -2.72 11.39
N LYS A 294 -16.38 -3.38 11.65
CA LYS A 294 -16.80 -4.54 10.85
C LYS A 294 -17.02 -4.19 9.39
N PHE A 295 -17.63 -3.02 9.08
CA PHE A 295 -17.76 -2.54 7.71
C PHE A 295 -16.40 -2.29 7.06
N ASN A 296 -15.40 -1.78 7.79
CA ASN A 296 -14.04 -1.62 7.28
C ASN A 296 -13.41 -2.98 6.91
N ILE A 297 -13.57 -4.00 7.76
CA ILE A 297 -13.10 -5.36 7.46
C ILE A 297 -13.78 -5.90 6.20
N VAL A 298 -15.10 -5.73 6.07
CA VAL A 298 -15.85 -6.14 4.87
C VAL A 298 -15.33 -5.41 3.62
N ALA A 299 -15.04 -4.11 3.72
CA ALA A 299 -14.46 -3.33 2.63
C ALA A 299 -13.09 -3.88 2.20
N MET A 300 -12.23 -4.27 3.13
CA MET A 300 -10.92 -4.87 2.86
C MET A 300 -11.05 -6.26 2.21
N VAL A 301 -11.98 -7.10 2.70
CA VAL A 301 -12.26 -8.41 2.09
C VAL A 301 -12.79 -8.22 0.67
N LEU A 302 -13.73 -7.29 0.46
CA LEU A 302 -14.27 -6.98 -0.85
C LEU A 302 -13.19 -6.46 -1.80
N PHE A 303 -12.29 -5.61 -1.33
CA PHE A 303 -11.12 -5.15 -2.07
C PHE A 303 -10.23 -6.31 -2.51
N CYS A 304 -9.94 -7.26 -1.60
CA CYS A 304 -9.14 -8.43 -1.90
C CYS A 304 -9.80 -9.31 -2.97
N CYS A 305 -11.06 -9.69 -2.77
CA CYS A 305 -11.82 -10.51 -3.71
C CYS A 305 -11.95 -9.84 -5.09
N SER A 306 -12.29 -8.55 -5.10
CA SER A 306 -12.40 -7.75 -6.33
C SER A 306 -11.10 -7.71 -7.12
N ARG A 307 -9.94 -7.70 -6.45
CA ARG A 307 -8.64 -7.69 -7.13
C ARG A 307 -8.42 -8.95 -7.96
N PHE A 308 -8.77 -10.13 -7.45
CA PHE A 308 -8.70 -11.37 -8.21
C PHE A 308 -9.69 -11.37 -9.38
N ILE A 309 -10.94 -10.96 -9.15
CA ILE A 309 -11.97 -10.85 -10.17
C ILE A 309 -11.53 -9.89 -11.28
N CYS A 310 -11.10 -8.68 -10.93
CA CYS A 310 -10.65 -7.67 -11.89
C CYS A 310 -9.39 -8.11 -12.66
N THR A 311 -8.48 -8.85 -12.02
CA THR A 311 -7.31 -9.42 -12.69
C THR A 311 -7.74 -10.45 -13.76
N PHE A 312 -8.79 -11.21 -13.50
CA PHE A 312 -9.37 -12.10 -14.50
C PHE A 312 -10.04 -11.31 -15.63
N ILE A 313 -10.81 -10.28 -15.33
CA ILE A 313 -11.49 -9.40 -16.29
C ILE A 313 -10.49 -8.69 -17.24
N LEU A 314 -9.26 -8.41 -16.78
CA LEU A 314 -8.19 -7.86 -17.64
C LEU A 314 -7.80 -8.75 -18.83
N ARG A 315 -8.31 -10.00 -18.92
CA ARG A 315 -8.15 -10.83 -20.13
C ARG A 315 -8.99 -10.32 -21.30
N PHE A 316 -10.10 -9.65 -20.99
CA PHE A 316 -11.13 -9.27 -21.97
C PHE A 316 -11.13 -7.78 -22.26
N PHE A 317 -10.64 -6.96 -21.32
CA PHE A 317 -10.62 -5.50 -21.41
C PHE A 317 -9.21 -4.95 -21.48
N ASN A 318 -9.03 -3.85 -22.21
CA ASN A 318 -7.80 -3.06 -22.12
C ASN A 318 -7.65 -2.46 -20.73
N ALA A 319 -6.40 -2.45 -20.19
CA ALA A 319 -6.11 -1.97 -18.84
C ALA A 319 -6.60 -0.53 -18.59
N GLY A 320 -6.38 0.38 -19.55
CA GLY A 320 -6.88 1.76 -19.45
C GLY A 320 -8.39 1.86 -19.47
N GLN A 321 -9.08 1.00 -20.26
CA GLN A 321 -10.54 0.98 -20.32
C GLN A 321 -11.13 0.48 -18.99
N LEU A 322 -10.59 -0.61 -18.43
CA LEU A 322 -11.06 -1.16 -17.16
C LEU A 322 -10.79 -0.19 -16.01
N LEU A 323 -9.61 0.44 -15.99
CA LEU A 323 -9.26 1.49 -15.02
C LEU A 323 -10.29 2.65 -15.06
N MET A 324 -10.64 3.13 -16.28
CA MET A 324 -11.61 4.20 -16.46
C MET A 324 -13.00 3.80 -15.92
N ILE A 325 -13.48 2.59 -16.26
CA ILE A 325 -14.80 2.10 -15.81
C ILE A 325 -14.86 2.02 -14.29
N LEU A 326 -13.83 1.44 -13.66
CA LEU A 326 -13.77 1.32 -12.20
C LEU A 326 -13.63 2.68 -11.51
N ALA A 327 -12.88 3.63 -12.10
CA ALA A 327 -12.76 4.97 -11.56
C ALA A 327 -14.07 5.75 -11.64
N ILE A 328 -14.82 5.63 -12.74
CA ILE A 328 -16.16 6.23 -12.85
C ILE A 328 -17.11 5.60 -11.83
N ALA A 329 -17.12 4.27 -11.70
CA ALA A 329 -17.94 3.59 -10.70
C ALA A 329 -17.57 4.01 -9.26
N GLY A 330 -16.27 4.09 -8.94
CA GLY A 330 -15.78 4.61 -7.66
C GLY A 330 -16.22 6.05 -7.39
N GLY A 331 -16.15 6.89 -8.41
CA GLY A 331 -16.68 8.27 -8.36
C GLY A 331 -18.18 8.32 -8.10
N CYS A 332 -18.99 7.50 -8.79
CA CYS A 332 -20.44 7.41 -8.57
C CYS A 332 -20.77 6.95 -7.14
N PHE A 333 -20.08 5.91 -6.63
CA PHE A 333 -20.27 5.50 -5.23
C PHE A 333 -19.82 6.57 -4.24
N THR A 334 -18.72 7.25 -4.50
CA THR A 334 -18.27 8.36 -3.64
C THR A 334 -19.26 9.54 -3.67
N ALA A 335 -19.85 9.85 -4.82
CA ALA A 335 -20.96 10.80 -4.90
C ALA A 335 -22.16 10.33 -4.06
N GLY A 336 -22.44 9.02 -4.02
CA GLY A 336 -23.43 8.43 -3.11
C GLY A 336 -23.07 8.64 -1.64
N VAL A 337 -21.81 8.50 -1.24
CA VAL A 337 -21.35 8.81 0.13
C VAL A 337 -21.59 10.26 0.50
N ILE A 338 -21.40 11.19 -0.44
CA ILE A 338 -21.62 12.62 -0.22
C ILE A 338 -23.12 12.92 -0.07
N ALA A 339 -23.95 12.36 -0.95
CA ALA A 339 -25.37 12.71 -1.07
C ALA A 339 -26.28 11.95 -0.07
N LEU A 340 -25.92 10.73 0.29
CA LEU A 340 -26.73 9.87 1.13
C LEU A 340 -26.27 9.99 2.60
N HIS A 341 -27.18 10.42 3.46
CA HIS A 341 -26.92 10.64 4.89
C HIS A 341 -27.48 9.50 5.75
N ASN A 342 -27.44 8.29 5.24
CA ASN A 342 -28.00 7.08 5.86
C ASN A 342 -27.09 5.87 5.59
N ILE A 343 -27.52 4.67 6.02
CA ILE A 343 -26.77 3.42 5.88
C ILE A 343 -26.37 3.10 4.42
N TRP A 344 -27.14 3.57 3.42
CA TRP A 344 -26.80 3.37 2.01
C TRP A 344 -25.53 4.12 1.62
N GLY A 345 -25.25 5.27 2.23
CA GLY A 345 -23.98 5.97 2.06
C GLY A 345 -22.80 5.13 2.55
N LEU A 346 -22.96 4.40 3.66
CA LEU A 346 -21.93 3.48 4.18
C LEU A 346 -21.72 2.27 3.25
N TYR A 347 -22.81 1.71 2.69
CA TYR A 347 -22.69 0.65 1.68
C TYR A 347 -21.99 1.16 0.41
N CYS A 348 -22.26 2.39 -0.02
CA CYS A 348 -21.53 3.02 -1.12
C CYS A 348 -20.03 3.11 -0.81
N LEU A 349 -19.66 3.51 0.40
CA LEU A 349 -18.25 3.62 0.81
C LEU A 349 -17.54 2.25 0.82
N VAL A 350 -18.22 1.20 1.28
CA VAL A 350 -17.73 -0.18 1.18
C VAL A 350 -17.54 -0.58 -0.29
N ALA A 351 -18.48 -0.26 -1.18
CA ALA A 351 -18.41 -0.58 -2.60
C ALA A 351 -17.26 0.16 -3.32
N VAL A 352 -16.89 1.38 -2.87
CA VAL A 352 -15.70 2.09 -3.38
C VAL A 352 -14.43 1.23 -3.27
N SER A 353 -14.30 0.44 -2.19
CA SER A 353 -13.13 -0.44 -2.00
C SER A 353 -13.00 -1.49 -3.11
N ALA A 354 -14.11 -2.04 -3.60
CA ALA A 354 -14.09 -2.94 -4.74
C ALA A 354 -13.54 -2.25 -6.01
N CYS A 355 -13.98 -1.03 -6.27
CA CYS A 355 -13.53 -0.26 -7.43
C CYS A 355 -12.04 0.09 -7.37
N MET A 356 -11.51 0.36 -6.19
CA MET A 356 -10.10 0.71 -5.98
C MET A 356 -9.13 -0.48 -6.19
N SER A 357 -9.62 -1.69 -6.10
CA SER A 357 -8.80 -2.90 -5.97
C SER A 357 -7.73 -3.10 -7.06
N LEU A 358 -8.06 -2.76 -8.30
CA LEU A 358 -7.18 -2.92 -9.48
C LEU A 358 -6.26 -1.71 -9.73
N MET A 359 -6.57 -0.53 -9.19
CA MET A 359 -6.06 0.75 -9.70
C MET A 359 -4.54 0.88 -9.53
N PHE A 360 -3.99 0.57 -8.34
CA PHE A 360 -2.55 0.71 -8.07
C PHE A 360 -1.68 -0.03 -9.10
N PRO A 361 -1.78 -1.37 -9.22
CA PRO A 361 -0.93 -2.10 -10.14
C PRO A 361 -1.22 -1.80 -11.61
N THR A 362 -2.42 -1.36 -11.93
CA THR A 362 -2.77 -0.99 -13.30
C THR A 362 -2.16 0.34 -13.71
N ILE A 363 -2.26 1.38 -12.88
CA ILE A 363 -1.59 2.68 -13.12
C ILE A 363 -0.09 2.46 -13.21
N TYR A 364 0.47 1.69 -12.28
CA TYR A 364 1.89 1.35 -12.23
C TYR A 364 2.37 0.65 -13.52
N GLY A 365 1.65 -0.40 -13.93
CA GLY A 365 1.98 -1.15 -15.14
C GLY A 365 1.83 -0.35 -16.43
N ILE A 366 0.83 0.55 -16.51
CA ILE A 366 0.65 1.45 -17.65
C ILE A 366 1.77 2.49 -17.70
N ALA A 367 2.11 3.09 -16.56
CA ALA A 367 3.12 4.14 -16.47
C ALA A 367 4.52 3.64 -16.83
N LEU A 368 4.86 2.39 -16.50
CA LEU A 368 6.17 1.81 -16.83
C LEU A 368 6.24 1.18 -18.23
N ARG A 369 5.13 1.12 -18.94
CA ARG A 369 5.09 0.52 -20.27
C ARG A 369 5.97 1.29 -21.25
N GLY A 370 6.82 0.59 -22.02
CA GLY A 370 7.72 1.19 -23.01
C GLY A 370 8.95 1.90 -22.46
N LEU A 371 9.19 1.87 -21.12
CA LEU A 371 10.38 2.48 -20.52
C LEU A 371 11.64 1.60 -20.64
N GLY A 372 11.51 0.32 -21.01
CA GLY A 372 12.66 -0.59 -21.12
C GLY A 372 13.52 -0.60 -19.85
N ASP A 373 14.81 -0.38 -19.98
CA ASP A 373 15.76 -0.35 -18.84
C ASP A 373 15.54 0.85 -17.90
N ASP A 374 14.92 1.92 -18.38
CA ASP A 374 14.59 3.09 -17.57
C ASP A 374 13.40 2.85 -16.61
N ALA A 375 12.68 1.72 -16.76
CA ALA A 375 11.62 1.32 -15.84
C ALA A 375 12.09 1.20 -14.38
N LYS A 376 13.39 0.92 -14.13
CA LYS A 376 13.99 0.89 -12.79
C LYS A 376 13.89 2.26 -12.09
N PHE A 377 14.17 3.35 -12.82
CA PHE A 377 14.01 4.72 -12.32
C PHE A 377 12.55 5.17 -12.34
N GLY A 378 11.79 4.74 -13.35
CA GLY A 378 10.35 4.97 -13.42
C GLY A 378 9.61 4.40 -12.21
N ALA A 379 10.04 3.24 -11.73
CA ALA A 379 9.52 2.61 -10.51
C ALA A 379 9.67 3.53 -9.29
N ALA A 380 10.83 4.16 -9.11
CA ALA A 380 11.08 5.04 -7.96
C ALA A 380 10.10 6.23 -7.90
N GLY A 381 9.81 6.87 -9.03
CA GLY A 381 8.84 7.97 -9.08
C GLY A 381 7.42 7.54 -8.71
N LEU A 382 7.01 6.32 -9.12
CA LEU A 382 5.71 5.75 -8.75
C LEU A 382 5.64 5.35 -7.26
N ILE A 383 6.74 4.89 -6.68
CA ILE A 383 6.83 4.61 -5.25
C ILE A 383 6.81 5.91 -4.44
N MET A 384 7.51 6.96 -4.90
CA MET A 384 7.41 8.28 -4.25
C MET A 384 5.99 8.85 -4.28
N ALA A 385 5.19 8.53 -5.30
CA ALA A 385 3.79 8.94 -5.38
C ALA A 385 2.90 8.37 -4.26
N ILE A 386 3.36 7.34 -3.52
CA ILE A 386 2.69 6.83 -2.31
C ILE A 386 2.55 7.94 -1.25
N LEU A 387 3.37 8.99 -1.33
CA LEU A 387 3.24 10.20 -0.50
C LEU A 387 1.83 10.81 -0.52
N GLY A 388 1.04 10.58 -1.58
CA GLY A 388 -0.38 11.00 -1.63
C GLY A 388 -1.20 10.49 -0.44
N GLY A 389 -0.88 9.30 0.07
CA GLY A 389 -1.51 8.72 1.26
C GLY A 389 -1.15 9.40 2.59
N SER A 390 -0.12 10.24 2.61
CA SER A 390 0.25 11.03 3.80
C SER A 390 -0.19 12.49 3.68
N VAL A 391 -0.39 13.00 2.47
CA VAL A 391 -0.71 14.43 2.22
C VAL A 391 -2.23 14.66 2.18
N LEU A 392 -2.98 13.79 1.50
CA LEU A 392 -4.40 14.01 1.27
C LEU A 392 -5.31 13.70 2.49
N PRO A 393 -5.07 12.68 3.33
CA PRO A 393 -5.91 12.41 4.49
C PRO A 393 -5.95 13.56 5.52
N PRO A 394 -4.86 14.26 5.86
CA PRO A 394 -4.93 15.45 6.72
C PRO A 394 -5.81 16.57 6.15
N LEU A 395 -5.83 16.74 4.82
CA LEU A 395 -6.73 17.70 4.18
C LEU A 395 -8.20 17.28 4.33
N GLN A 396 -8.50 15.99 4.24
CA GLN A 396 -9.85 15.49 4.50
C GLN A 396 -10.22 15.68 5.98
N ALA A 397 -9.32 15.39 6.91
CA ALA A 397 -9.54 15.60 8.34
C ALA A 397 -9.86 17.05 8.64
N SER A 398 -9.15 18.02 8.07
CA SER A 398 -9.43 19.46 8.28
C SER A 398 -10.81 19.87 7.78
N ILE A 399 -11.35 19.25 6.73
CA ILE A 399 -12.74 19.46 6.30
C ILE A 399 -13.73 18.88 7.32
N ILE A 400 -13.43 17.70 7.85
CA ILE A 400 -14.28 17.03 8.85
C ILE A 400 -14.42 17.90 10.11
N ASP A 401 -13.34 18.54 10.54
CA ASP A 401 -13.29 19.40 11.73
C ASP A 401 -14.13 20.69 11.60
N MET A 402 -14.57 21.06 10.39
CA MET A 402 -15.41 22.24 10.14
C MET A 402 -16.88 22.08 10.59
N HIS A 403 -17.30 20.94 11.11
CA HIS A 403 -18.69 20.60 11.52
C HIS A 403 -19.72 20.60 10.39
N THR A 404 -19.83 21.67 9.60
CA THR A 404 -20.73 21.80 8.43
C THR A 404 -20.03 22.50 7.29
N VAL A 405 -20.22 22.01 6.05
CA VAL A 405 -19.67 22.60 4.83
C VAL A 405 -20.79 22.66 3.79
N PHE A 406 -21.09 23.85 3.28
CA PHE A 406 -22.21 24.12 2.33
C PHE A 406 -23.57 23.56 2.79
N GLY A 407 -23.87 23.62 4.09
CA GLY A 407 -25.12 23.10 4.65
C GLY A 407 -25.21 21.57 4.76
N MET A 408 -24.16 20.87 4.40
CA MET A 408 -24.02 19.41 4.58
C MET A 408 -23.15 19.08 5.79
N PRO A 409 -23.33 17.90 6.39
CA PRO A 409 -22.38 17.39 7.36
C PRO A 409 -20.96 17.32 6.80
N SER A 410 -19.99 17.90 7.51
CA SER A 410 -18.59 17.98 7.07
C SER A 410 -17.98 16.61 6.76
N THR A 411 -18.39 15.58 7.51
CA THR A 411 -17.94 14.19 7.26
C THR A 411 -18.36 13.71 5.87
N ASN A 412 -19.60 13.99 5.43
CA ASN A 412 -20.04 13.66 4.06
C ASN A 412 -19.36 14.56 3.03
N ALA A 413 -19.31 15.88 3.29
CA ALA A 413 -18.69 16.85 2.38
C ALA A 413 -17.19 16.55 2.14
N SER A 414 -16.48 16.00 3.14
CA SER A 414 -15.06 15.69 3.04
C SER A 414 -14.73 14.68 1.93
N PHE A 415 -15.69 13.83 1.55
CA PHE A 415 -15.52 12.86 0.47
C PHE A 415 -15.48 13.50 -0.93
N ILE A 416 -15.63 14.81 -1.05
CA ILE A 416 -15.34 15.53 -2.30
C ILE A 416 -13.88 15.35 -2.72
N LEU A 417 -12.93 15.20 -1.78
CA LEU A 417 -11.51 14.97 -2.10
C LEU A 417 -11.31 13.60 -2.76
N PRO A 418 -11.75 12.46 -2.20
CA PRO A 418 -11.71 11.19 -2.91
C PRO A 418 -12.45 11.22 -4.25
N PHE A 419 -13.58 11.91 -4.34
CA PHE A 419 -14.32 12.08 -5.61
C PHE A 419 -13.46 12.74 -6.70
N ILE A 420 -12.78 13.86 -6.37
CA ILE A 420 -11.85 14.52 -7.29
C ILE A 420 -10.72 13.56 -7.71
N CYS A 421 -10.19 12.77 -6.77
CA CYS A 421 -9.18 11.77 -7.08
C CYS A 421 -9.68 10.75 -8.11
N PHE A 422 -10.91 10.25 -7.98
CA PHE A 422 -11.51 9.33 -8.96
C PHE A 422 -11.70 9.97 -10.33
N VAL A 423 -12.05 11.26 -10.39
CA VAL A 423 -12.11 11.99 -11.66
C VAL A 423 -10.74 12.03 -12.35
N VAL A 424 -9.68 12.32 -11.60
CA VAL A 424 -8.29 12.30 -12.14
C VAL A 424 -7.93 10.91 -12.68
N ILE A 425 -8.24 9.85 -11.93
CA ILE A 425 -7.97 8.47 -12.35
C ILE A 425 -8.78 8.11 -13.61
N ALA A 426 -10.06 8.51 -13.69
CA ALA A 426 -10.91 8.26 -14.84
C ALA A 426 -10.37 8.94 -16.11
N ILE A 427 -9.91 10.19 -16.00
CA ILE A 427 -9.28 10.94 -17.09
C ILE A 427 -8.03 10.21 -17.58
N TYR A 428 -7.17 9.75 -16.67
CA TYR A 428 -5.97 8.99 -17.03
C TYR A 428 -6.31 7.68 -17.74
N GLY A 429 -7.29 6.93 -17.22
CA GLY A 429 -7.79 5.70 -17.85
C GLY A 429 -8.33 5.95 -19.26
N TYR A 430 -9.11 7.03 -19.45
CA TYR A 430 -9.63 7.44 -20.76
C TYR A 430 -8.52 7.80 -21.75
N ARG A 431 -7.55 8.64 -21.33
CA ARG A 431 -6.40 9.00 -22.18
C ARG A 431 -5.56 7.77 -22.55
N THR A 432 -5.36 6.85 -21.61
CA THR A 432 -4.65 5.59 -21.86
C THR A 432 -5.41 4.72 -22.89
N LYS A 433 -6.73 4.64 -22.78
CA LYS A 433 -7.56 3.96 -23.76
C LYS A 433 -7.40 4.57 -25.16
N LEU A 434 -7.44 5.90 -25.27
CA LEU A 434 -7.28 6.58 -26.56
C LEU A 434 -5.91 6.34 -27.20
N ARG A 435 -4.83 6.35 -26.38
CA ARG A 435 -3.47 5.99 -26.85
C ARG A 435 -3.40 4.57 -27.39
N SER A 436 -4.04 3.63 -26.71
CA SER A 436 -4.05 2.22 -27.15
C SER A 436 -4.81 1.98 -28.47
N ILE A 437 -5.68 2.89 -28.87
CA ILE A 437 -6.45 2.83 -30.13
C ILE A 437 -5.77 3.67 -31.23
N GLY A 438 -4.59 4.25 -30.96
CA GLY A 438 -3.88 5.12 -31.92
C GLY A 438 -4.54 6.50 -32.15
N LYS A 439 -5.52 6.89 -31.30
CA LYS A 439 -6.22 8.18 -31.39
C LYS A 439 -5.54 9.33 -30.67
N LEU A 440 -4.51 9.03 -29.86
CA LEU A 440 -3.66 10.01 -29.23
C LEU A 440 -2.20 9.67 -29.59
N LEU A 441 -1.53 10.54 -30.30
CA LEU A 441 -0.08 10.49 -30.45
C LEU A 441 0.53 10.80 -29.08
N GLY A 442 1.38 9.91 -28.59
CA GLY A 442 1.93 9.86 -27.24
C GLY A 442 2.78 11.00 -26.78
#